data_4ba8835d9d9b2751a431e1f242bd78a4
#
_entry.id   4ba8835d9d9b2751a431e1f242bd78a4
#
_cell.length_a   1.000
_cell.length_b   1.000
_cell.length_c   1.000
_cell.angle_alpha   90.00
_cell.angle_beta   90.00
_cell.angle_gamma   90.00
#
_symmetry.space_group_name_H-M   'P 1'
#
loop_
_entity.id
_entity.type
_entity.pdbx_description
1 polymer ?
#
loop_
_entity_poly.entity_id
_entity_poly.type
_entity_poly.pdbx_seq_one_letter_code
_entity_poly.pdbx_strand_id
1 'polypeptide(L)'
;ELDMVDFASKSFDYYTSRILPKELVRTIHQAFDPDKKPQPTNVVTNKQAQLTVEEQQTYRYNALKMNGFSELDIQMIMDSEKNPPIQYLEALKNSRGGYTTPQERSLVKYLVAKSGLPTSVINILINYVYNIQQQPTLKAEYVNRIANEWGQSGIHSPEKAIEHVRELAKQSQTKQKQRQQNYSGKRQTVRQERLPEWADQPNDETKLSPEEQAELDRQIQEFLNQGGDQ
;
A
#
# COMPACT_ATOMS: atom_id res chain seq x y z
N GLU A 1 11.97 19.15 -34.62
CA GLU A 1 13.30 19.37 -33.96
C GLU A 1 14.17 18.17 -34.33
N LEU A 2 15.26 18.45 -35.11
CA LEU A 2 16.22 17.41 -35.47
C LEU A 2 17.07 17.10 -34.24
N ASP A 3 17.04 15.85 -33.83
CA ASP A 3 17.74 15.43 -32.62
C ASP A 3 19.25 15.31 -32.87
N MET A 4 20.01 16.35 -32.42
CA MET A 4 21.46 16.43 -32.54
C MET A 4 22.18 15.22 -31.89
N VAL A 5 21.54 14.56 -30.94
CA VAL A 5 22.07 13.37 -30.26
C VAL A 5 22.14 12.18 -31.21
N ASP A 6 21.16 12.04 -32.13
CA ASP A 6 21.13 10.96 -33.12
C ASP A 6 22.27 11.10 -34.14
N PHE A 7 22.63 12.31 -34.56
CA PHE A 7 23.78 12.53 -35.44
C PHE A 7 25.11 12.25 -34.77
N ALA A 8 25.23 12.62 -33.49
CA ALA A 8 26.45 12.35 -32.72
C ALA A 8 26.66 10.85 -32.49
N SER A 9 25.59 10.11 -32.21
CA SER A 9 25.68 8.66 -31.97
C SER A 9 26.10 7.88 -33.23
N LYS A 10 25.67 8.30 -34.42
CA LYS A 10 26.05 7.69 -35.70
C LYS A 10 27.50 7.93 -36.10
N SER A 11 28.11 8.99 -35.54
CA SER A 11 29.49 9.40 -35.82
C SER A 11 30.45 9.04 -34.69
N PHE A 12 30.00 8.30 -33.68
CA PHE A 12 30.78 7.95 -32.51
C PHE A 12 31.58 6.66 -32.72
N ASP A 13 32.90 6.73 -32.57
CA ASP A 13 33.77 5.57 -32.57
C ASP A 13 33.89 5.00 -31.16
N TYR A 14 33.32 3.82 -30.94
CA TYR A 14 33.32 3.14 -29.65
C TYR A 14 34.69 2.66 -29.20
N TYR A 15 35.64 2.44 -30.13
CA TYR A 15 37.00 2.00 -29.79
C TYR A 15 37.90 3.13 -29.30
N THR A 16 37.72 4.32 -29.85
CA THR A 16 38.53 5.49 -29.47
C THR A 16 37.79 6.43 -28.52
N SER A 17 36.51 6.17 -28.22
CA SER A 17 35.62 7.01 -27.42
C SER A 17 35.58 8.48 -27.89
N ARG A 18 35.64 8.69 -29.21
CA ARG A 18 35.66 10.03 -29.83
C ARG A 18 34.64 10.13 -30.96
N ILE A 19 34.09 11.32 -31.11
CA ILE A 19 33.28 11.65 -32.28
C ILE A 19 34.24 11.91 -33.45
N LEU A 20 34.02 11.24 -34.59
CA LEU A 20 34.77 11.45 -35.80
C LEU A 20 34.23 12.66 -36.56
N PRO A 21 34.93 13.80 -36.61
CA PRO A 21 34.40 15.03 -37.20
C PRO A 21 34.04 14.90 -38.67
N LYS A 22 34.80 14.10 -39.44
CA LYS A 22 34.52 13.87 -40.85
C LYS A 22 33.24 13.08 -41.10
N GLU A 23 32.94 12.08 -40.26
CA GLU A 23 31.72 11.29 -40.33
C GLU A 23 30.51 12.11 -39.86
N LEU A 24 30.69 12.95 -38.83
CA LEU A 24 29.64 13.85 -38.37
C LEU A 24 29.24 14.86 -39.47
N VAL A 25 30.21 15.53 -40.09
CA VAL A 25 29.95 16.44 -41.22
C VAL A 25 29.29 15.72 -42.38
N ARG A 26 29.76 14.52 -42.73
CA ARG A 26 29.16 13.69 -43.79
C ARG A 26 27.71 13.33 -43.48
N THR A 27 27.41 12.96 -42.27
CA THR A 27 26.06 12.57 -41.83
C THR A 27 25.12 13.79 -41.87
N ILE A 28 25.62 14.97 -41.45
CA ILE A 28 24.88 16.21 -41.52
C ILE A 28 24.61 16.61 -42.99
N HIS A 29 25.64 16.62 -43.85
CA HIS A 29 25.45 16.92 -45.28
C HIS A 29 24.49 15.95 -45.95
N GLN A 30 24.54 14.66 -45.61
CA GLN A 30 23.64 13.66 -46.16
C GLN A 30 22.17 13.85 -45.75
N ALA A 31 21.95 14.41 -44.52
CA ALA A 31 20.62 14.73 -44.01
C ALA A 31 20.08 16.08 -44.58
N PHE A 32 20.93 17.00 -44.90
CA PHE A 32 20.58 18.37 -45.34
C PHE A 32 20.92 18.66 -46.82
N ASP A 33 21.11 17.62 -47.64
CA ASP A 33 21.37 17.79 -49.07
C ASP A 33 20.10 18.33 -49.77
N PRO A 34 20.12 19.62 -50.27
CA PRO A 34 18.94 20.24 -50.85
C PRO A 34 18.53 19.63 -52.20
N ASP A 35 19.43 18.89 -52.88
CA ASP A 35 19.17 18.26 -54.17
C ASP A 35 18.58 16.88 -54.08
N LYS A 36 18.47 16.30 -52.89
CA LYS A 36 17.83 15.01 -52.67
C LYS A 36 16.33 15.24 -52.54
N LYS A 37 15.58 15.05 -53.67
CA LYS A 37 14.11 14.87 -53.60
C LYS A 37 13.79 13.87 -52.51
N PRO A 38 12.85 14.17 -51.60
CA PRO A 38 12.47 13.28 -50.53
C PRO A 38 11.98 11.98 -51.17
N GLN A 39 12.82 10.94 -51.19
CA GLN A 39 12.33 9.62 -51.38
C GLN A 39 11.41 9.33 -50.17
N PRO A 40 10.25 8.72 -50.36
CA PRO A 40 9.46 8.27 -49.25
C PRO A 40 10.30 7.22 -48.50
N THR A 41 11.08 7.67 -47.57
CA THR A 41 11.57 6.78 -46.50
C THR A 41 10.33 6.13 -45.95
N ASN A 42 10.25 4.80 -46.04
CA ASN A 42 9.34 4.04 -45.18
C ASN A 42 9.70 4.40 -43.74
N VAL A 43 9.16 5.53 -43.31
CA VAL A 43 9.02 5.84 -41.88
C VAL A 43 8.17 4.68 -41.40
N VAL A 44 8.79 3.71 -40.73
CA VAL A 44 8.08 2.85 -39.81
C VAL A 44 7.51 3.83 -38.79
N THR A 45 6.38 4.41 -39.19
CA THR A 45 5.58 5.28 -38.33
C THR A 45 5.26 4.38 -37.16
N ASN A 46 5.88 4.69 -36.05
CA ASN A 46 5.58 4.03 -34.79
C ASN A 46 4.09 4.35 -34.56
N LYS A 47 3.21 3.43 -35.02
CA LYS A 47 1.75 3.60 -34.92
C LYS A 47 1.29 3.84 -33.49
N GLN A 48 2.17 3.61 -32.51
CA GLN A 48 1.90 3.89 -31.11
C GLN A 48 1.90 5.39 -30.75
N ALA A 49 2.52 6.27 -31.57
CA ALA A 49 2.56 7.72 -31.29
C ALA A 49 1.31 8.49 -31.79
N GLN A 50 0.37 7.81 -32.46
CA GLN A 50 -0.82 8.46 -33.02
C GLN A 50 -2.15 7.91 -32.49
N LEU A 51 -2.10 7.01 -31.50
CA LEU A 51 -3.33 6.52 -30.86
C LEU A 51 -3.95 7.66 -30.06
N THR A 52 -5.24 7.86 -30.21
CA THR A 52 -6.01 8.76 -29.34
C THR A 52 -5.92 8.29 -27.89
N VAL A 53 -6.12 9.20 -26.92
CA VAL A 53 -6.08 8.86 -25.50
C VAL A 53 -7.04 7.70 -25.17
N GLU A 54 -8.19 7.66 -25.84
CA GLU A 54 -9.20 6.61 -25.68
C GLU A 54 -8.71 5.25 -26.21
N GLU A 55 -8.05 5.25 -27.37
CA GLU A 55 -7.47 4.03 -27.95
C GLU A 55 -6.33 3.49 -27.09
N GLN A 56 -5.49 4.37 -26.53
CA GLN A 56 -4.43 3.98 -25.60
C GLN A 56 -5.00 3.35 -24.34
N GLN A 57 -6.06 3.92 -23.77
CA GLN A 57 -6.75 3.36 -22.61
C GLN A 57 -7.37 2.00 -22.91
N THR A 58 -8.03 1.86 -24.06
CA THR A 58 -8.61 0.59 -24.50
C THR A 58 -7.55 -0.49 -24.72
N TYR A 59 -6.42 -0.11 -25.33
CA TYR A 59 -5.28 -1.02 -25.49
C TYR A 59 -4.72 -1.46 -24.14
N ARG A 60 -4.52 -0.50 -23.23
CA ARG A 60 -4.02 -0.77 -21.87
C ARG A 60 -4.96 -1.70 -21.09
N TYR A 61 -6.26 -1.44 -21.14
CA TYR A 61 -7.29 -2.28 -20.55
C TYR A 61 -7.22 -3.72 -21.07
N ASN A 62 -7.19 -3.89 -22.39
CA ASN A 62 -7.14 -5.21 -23.03
C ASN A 62 -5.84 -5.96 -22.66
N ALA A 63 -4.70 -5.28 -22.62
CA ALA A 63 -3.43 -5.87 -22.22
C ALA A 63 -3.47 -6.37 -20.78
N LEU A 64 -4.03 -5.61 -19.84
CA LEU A 64 -4.19 -6.02 -18.44
C LEU A 64 -5.15 -7.22 -18.31
N LYS A 65 -6.24 -7.23 -19.09
CA LYS A 65 -7.19 -8.35 -19.11
C LYS A 65 -6.57 -9.64 -19.64
N MET A 66 -5.74 -9.55 -20.68
CA MET A 66 -4.98 -10.69 -21.20
C MET A 66 -3.96 -11.23 -20.19
N ASN A 67 -3.40 -10.39 -19.34
CA ASN A 67 -2.49 -10.77 -18.25
C ASN A 67 -3.21 -11.36 -17.02
N GLY A 68 -4.54 -11.52 -17.07
CA GLY A 68 -5.30 -12.19 -16.03
C GLY A 68 -5.65 -11.32 -14.81
N PHE A 69 -5.59 -9.99 -14.94
CA PHE A 69 -6.08 -9.09 -13.91
C PHE A 69 -7.61 -9.08 -13.86
N SER A 70 -8.16 -9.00 -12.65
CA SER A 70 -9.61 -8.86 -12.48
C SER A 70 -10.06 -7.44 -12.87
N GLU A 71 -11.35 -7.28 -13.16
CA GLU A 71 -11.92 -5.97 -13.51
C GLU A 71 -11.62 -4.89 -12.48
N LEU A 72 -11.73 -5.24 -11.20
CA LEU A 72 -11.41 -4.33 -10.09
C LEU A 72 -9.94 -3.92 -10.07
N ASP A 73 -9.03 -4.85 -10.35
CA ASP A 73 -7.59 -4.52 -10.39
C ASP A 73 -7.26 -3.66 -11.60
N ILE A 74 -7.89 -3.92 -12.74
CA ILE A 74 -7.71 -3.11 -13.95
C ILE A 74 -8.17 -1.68 -13.70
N GLN A 75 -9.33 -1.49 -13.08
CA GLN A 75 -9.79 -0.15 -12.68
C GLN A 75 -8.81 0.52 -11.73
N MET A 76 -8.34 -0.20 -10.71
CA MET A 76 -7.37 0.34 -9.74
C MET A 76 -6.05 0.74 -10.41
N ILE A 77 -5.53 -0.06 -11.35
CA ILE A 77 -4.33 0.27 -12.13
C ILE A 77 -4.57 1.52 -12.95
N MET A 78 -5.63 1.56 -13.74
CA MET A 78 -5.94 2.68 -14.63
C MET A 78 -6.18 3.98 -13.83
N ASP A 79 -6.89 3.92 -12.71
CA ASP A 79 -7.10 5.06 -11.84
C ASP A 79 -5.79 5.54 -11.19
N SER A 80 -4.91 4.60 -10.84
CA SER A 80 -3.60 4.91 -10.28
C SER A 80 -2.66 5.59 -11.28
N GLU A 81 -2.76 5.24 -12.56
CA GLU A 81 -1.97 5.83 -13.64
C GLU A 81 -2.49 7.22 -14.03
N LYS A 82 -3.82 7.41 -13.99
CA LYS A 82 -4.48 8.64 -14.43
C LYS A 82 -4.34 9.80 -13.44
N ASN A 83 -4.36 9.52 -12.15
CA ASN A 83 -4.49 10.54 -11.12
C ASN A 83 -3.16 10.86 -10.41
N PRO A 84 -2.82 12.15 -10.20
CA PRO A 84 -1.73 12.52 -9.31
C PRO A 84 -1.98 12.05 -7.87
N PRO A 85 -0.93 11.64 -7.09
CA PRO A 85 -1.10 11.01 -5.78
C PRO A 85 -1.89 11.82 -4.75
N ILE A 86 -1.77 13.14 -4.75
CA ILE A 86 -2.54 13.98 -3.81
C ILE A 86 -4.02 13.97 -4.17
N GLN A 87 -4.35 14.12 -5.46
CA GLN A 87 -5.75 14.08 -5.93
C GLN A 87 -6.35 12.69 -5.73
N TYR A 88 -5.57 11.65 -5.95
CA TYR A 88 -5.99 10.27 -5.69
C TYR A 88 -6.34 10.05 -4.21
N LEU A 89 -5.50 10.51 -3.28
CA LEU A 89 -5.78 10.44 -1.85
C LEU A 89 -7.04 11.25 -1.46
N GLU A 90 -7.20 12.46 -2.02
CA GLU A 90 -8.37 13.31 -1.78
C GLU A 90 -9.65 12.64 -2.26
N ALA A 91 -9.67 12.12 -3.48
CA ALA A 91 -10.81 11.41 -4.03
C ALA A 91 -11.18 10.18 -3.18
N LEU A 92 -10.17 9.41 -2.76
CA LEU A 92 -10.34 8.22 -1.93
C LEU A 92 -10.93 8.57 -0.55
N LYS A 93 -10.49 9.64 0.07
CA LYS A 93 -11.01 10.08 1.37
C LYS A 93 -12.41 10.67 1.25
N ASN A 94 -12.63 11.52 0.26
CA ASN A 94 -13.93 12.14 0.01
C ASN A 94 -15.03 11.10 -0.26
N SER A 95 -14.71 10.01 -0.97
CA SER A 95 -15.66 8.92 -1.21
C SER A 95 -16.17 8.23 0.06
N ARG A 96 -15.44 8.37 1.19
CA ARG A 96 -15.80 7.84 2.50
C ARG A 96 -16.24 8.94 3.50
N GLY A 97 -16.48 10.15 3.01
CA GLY A 97 -16.89 11.27 3.87
C GLY A 97 -15.79 11.86 4.74
N GLY A 98 -14.52 11.51 4.46
CA GLY A 98 -13.35 12.04 5.16
C GLY A 98 -12.69 13.21 4.40
N TYR A 99 -11.63 13.77 4.98
CA TYR A 99 -10.80 14.80 4.36
C TYR A 99 -9.32 14.50 4.51
N THR A 100 -8.50 15.08 3.63
CA THR A 100 -7.05 14.90 3.65
C THR A 100 -6.40 15.93 4.55
N THR A 101 -5.63 15.47 5.54
CA THR A 101 -4.93 16.34 6.48
C THR A 101 -3.65 16.95 5.86
N PRO A 102 -3.16 18.10 6.38
CA PRO A 102 -1.89 18.69 5.92
C PRO A 102 -0.70 17.73 6.06
N GLN A 103 -0.68 16.91 7.12
CA GLN A 103 0.37 15.92 7.37
C GLN A 103 0.38 14.84 6.28
N GLU A 104 -0.78 14.35 5.88
CA GLU A 104 -0.89 13.35 4.81
C GLU A 104 -0.49 13.93 3.45
N ARG A 105 -0.85 15.17 3.16
CA ARG A 105 -0.39 15.86 1.94
C ARG A 105 1.13 16.00 1.92
N SER A 106 1.73 16.35 3.06
CA SER A 106 3.19 16.46 3.20
C SER A 106 3.87 15.11 3.03
N LEU A 107 3.29 14.05 3.61
CA LEU A 107 3.79 12.68 3.45
C LEU A 107 3.76 12.23 1.98
N VAL A 108 2.65 12.44 1.28
CA VAL A 108 2.54 12.06 -0.14
C VAL A 108 3.53 12.86 -1.00
N LYS A 109 3.70 14.17 -0.76
CA LYS A 109 4.74 14.97 -1.42
C LYS A 109 6.15 14.41 -1.17
N TYR A 110 6.44 14.02 0.07
CA TYR A 110 7.72 13.42 0.44
C TYR A 110 7.95 12.09 -0.28
N LEU A 111 6.94 11.22 -0.35
CA LEU A 111 7.03 9.96 -1.08
C LEU A 111 7.33 10.18 -2.56
N VAL A 112 6.62 11.08 -3.22
CA VAL A 112 6.86 11.40 -4.64
C VAL A 112 8.28 11.91 -4.87
N ALA A 113 8.82 12.71 -3.96
CA ALA A 113 10.14 13.31 -4.10
C ALA A 113 11.30 12.39 -3.71
N LYS A 114 11.09 11.44 -2.79
CA LYS A 114 12.18 10.70 -2.13
C LYS A 114 12.12 9.19 -2.23
N SER A 115 10.95 8.57 -2.45
CA SER A 115 10.84 7.12 -2.45
C SER A 115 11.43 6.44 -3.69
N GLY A 116 11.59 7.16 -4.81
CA GLY A 116 11.99 6.57 -6.09
C GLY A 116 10.90 5.69 -6.74
N LEU A 117 9.72 5.58 -6.12
CA LEU A 117 8.62 4.82 -6.67
C LEU A 117 7.83 5.65 -7.70
N PRO A 118 7.35 5.04 -8.80
CA PRO A 118 6.44 5.70 -9.73
C PRO A 118 5.16 6.17 -9.04
N THR A 119 4.57 7.26 -9.53
CA THR A 119 3.34 7.84 -8.96
C THR A 119 2.17 6.85 -8.92
N SER A 120 2.04 5.99 -9.94
CA SER A 120 1.04 4.92 -9.97
C SER A 120 1.23 3.90 -8.84
N VAL A 121 2.47 3.52 -8.54
CA VAL A 121 2.79 2.61 -7.42
C VAL A 121 2.49 3.27 -6.08
N ILE A 122 2.78 4.57 -5.92
CA ILE A 122 2.42 5.34 -4.73
C ILE A 122 0.89 5.35 -4.53
N ASN A 123 0.12 5.50 -5.61
CA ASN A 123 -1.34 5.47 -5.56
C ASN A 123 -1.87 4.10 -5.08
N ILE A 124 -1.29 3.01 -5.58
CA ILE A 124 -1.64 1.66 -5.11
C ILE A 124 -1.23 1.46 -3.65
N LEU A 125 -0.08 1.99 -3.21
CA LEU A 125 0.33 1.96 -1.81
C LEU A 125 -0.67 2.70 -0.92
N ILE A 126 -1.11 3.90 -1.32
CA ILE A 126 -2.15 4.67 -0.62
C ILE A 126 -3.43 3.85 -0.52
N ASN A 127 -3.87 3.24 -1.63
CA ASN A 127 -5.05 2.39 -1.67
C ASN A 127 -4.91 1.19 -0.73
N TYR A 128 -3.76 0.52 -0.75
CA TYR A 128 -3.46 -0.60 0.14
C TYR A 128 -3.59 -0.22 1.61
N VAL A 129 -2.96 0.87 2.02
CA VAL A 129 -2.99 1.32 3.42
C VAL A 129 -4.40 1.73 3.85
N TYR A 130 -5.10 2.48 3.01
CA TYR A 130 -6.39 3.05 3.36
C TYR A 130 -7.55 2.05 3.24
N ASN A 131 -7.63 1.31 2.13
CA ASN A 131 -8.75 0.41 1.83
C ASN A 131 -8.53 -1.01 2.34
N ILE A 132 -7.33 -1.58 2.16
CA ILE A 132 -7.08 -2.98 2.50
C ILE A 132 -6.68 -3.12 3.97
N GLN A 133 -5.77 -2.26 4.45
CA GLN A 133 -5.37 -2.22 5.86
C GLN A 133 -6.34 -1.42 6.74
N GLN A 134 -7.37 -0.80 6.13
CA GLN A 134 -8.41 -0.02 6.81
C GLN A 134 -7.86 1.04 7.79
N GLN A 135 -6.70 1.63 7.45
CA GLN A 135 -6.16 2.71 8.26
C GLN A 135 -6.87 4.02 7.94
N PRO A 136 -7.53 4.69 8.90
CA PRO A 136 -8.28 5.93 8.64
C PRO A 136 -7.36 7.10 8.28
N THR A 137 -6.08 7.02 8.64
CA THR A 137 -5.05 8.04 8.37
C THR A 137 -3.77 7.39 7.91
N LEU A 138 -3.03 8.10 7.02
CA LEU A 138 -1.71 7.67 6.56
C LEU A 138 -0.65 8.03 7.63
N LYS A 139 -0.25 7.05 8.43
CA LYS A 139 0.85 7.22 9.41
C LYS A 139 2.19 7.17 8.69
N ALA A 140 3.01 8.22 8.85
CA ALA A 140 4.26 8.39 8.12
C ALA A 140 5.24 7.21 8.29
N GLU A 141 5.44 6.72 9.51
CA GLU A 141 6.32 5.58 9.79
C GLU A 141 5.89 4.32 9.06
N TYR A 142 4.59 4.02 9.09
CA TYR A 142 4.03 2.83 8.47
C TYR A 142 4.14 2.88 6.95
N VAL A 143 3.75 4.01 6.37
CA VAL A 143 3.77 4.21 4.91
C VAL A 143 5.20 4.21 4.37
N ASN A 144 6.13 4.90 5.04
CA ASN A 144 7.54 4.94 4.66
C ASN A 144 8.19 3.55 4.74
N ARG A 145 7.86 2.74 5.75
CA ARG A 145 8.34 1.37 5.84
C ARG A 145 7.91 0.54 4.64
N ILE A 146 6.63 0.60 4.27
CA ILE A 146 6.11 -0.12 3.10
C ILE A 146 6.74 0.40 1.82
N ALA A 147 6.85 1.72 1.65
CA ALA A 147 7.48 2.32 0.48
C ALA A 147 8.93 1.85 0.29
N ASN A 148 9.71 1.79 1.38
CA ASN A 148 11.07 1.27 1.35
C ASN A 148 11.12 -0.23 1.01
N GLU A 149 10.25 -1.03 1.60
CA GLU A 149 10.12 -2.46 1.30
C GLU A 149 9.81 -2.68 -0.19
N TRP A 150 8.85 -1.95 -0.74
CA TRP A 150 8.49 -2.05 -2.14
C TRP A 150 9.61 -1.59 -3.07
N GLY A 151 10.31 -0.51 -2.72
CA GLY A 151 11.48 -0.04 -3.45
C GLY A 151 12.59 -1.08 -3.51
N GLN A 152 12.93 -1.71 -2.36
CA GLN A 152 13.94 -2.76 -2.26
C GLN A 152 13.53 -4.04 -2.98
N SER A 153 12.24 -4.35 -3.01
CA SER A 153 11.68 -5.50 -3.73
C SER A 153 11.53 -5.28 -5.24
N GLY A 154 11.93 -4.11 -5.76
CA GLY A 154 11.87 -3.79 -7.19
C GLY A 154 10.45 -3.66 -7.74
N ILE A 155 9.50 -3.20 -6.90
CA ILE A 155 8.11 -2.98 -7.29
C ILE A 155 8.02 -1.59 -7.94
N HIS A 156 8.26 -1.53 -9.25
CA HIS A 156 8.25 -0.28 -10.01
C HIS A 156 7.10 -0.20 -11.04
N SER A 157 6.16 -1.13 -11.00
CA SER A 157 4.97 -1.08 -11.84
C SER A 157 3.70 -1.32 -11.03
N PRO A 158 2.56 -0.73 -11.43
CA PRO A 158 1.30 -0.91 -10.72
C PRO A 158 0.83 -2.37 -10.72
N GLU A 159 1.12 -3.14 -11.78
CA GLU A 159 0.81 -4.56 -11.85
C GLU A 159 1.51 -5.35 -10.75
N LYS A 160 2.84 -5.17 -10.63
CA LYS A 160 3.64 -5.83 -9.58
C LYS A 160 3.17 -5.42 -8.18
N ALA A 161 2.77 -4.17 -8.00
CA ALA A 161 2.25 -3.69 -6.72
C ALA A 161 0.95 -4.43 -6.34
N ILE A 162 0.02 -4.62 -7.28
CA ILE A 162 -1.22 -5.36 -7.05
C ILE A 162 -0.95 -6.85 -6.80
N GLU A 163 -0.06 -7.47 -7.57
CA GLU A 163 0.33 -8.87 -7.35
C GLU A 163 0.91 -9.05 -5.94
N HIS A 164 1.80 -8.17 -5.53
CA HIS A 164 2.40 -8.18 -4.19
C HIS A 164 1.34 -8.03 -3.08
N VAL A 165 0.40 -7.10 -3.25
CA VAL A 165 -0.71 -6.91 -2.30
C VAL A 165 -1.59 -8.17 -2.21
N ARG A 166 -1.84 -8.85 -3.32
CA ARG A 166 -2.58 -10.12 -3.35
C ARG A 166 -1.85 -11.23 -2.59
N GLU A 167 -0.53 -11.30 -2.75
CA GLU A 167 0.29 -12.28 -2.01
C GLU A 167 0.26 -12.02 -0.51
N LEU A 168 0.39 -10.77 -0.08
CA LEU A 168 0.27 -10.38 1.32
C LEU A 168 -1.10 -10.75 1.90
N ALA A 169 -2.17 -10.53 1.14
CA ALA A 169 -3.52 -10.92 1.55
C ALA A 169 -3.67 -12.43 1.71
N LYS A 170 -3.13 -13.25 0.79
CA LYS A 170 -3.13 -14.70 0.89
C LYS A 170 -2.33 -15.18 2.10
N GLN A 171 -1.15 -14.62 2.33
CA GLN A 171 -0.30 -14.96 3.47
C GLN A 171 -0.99 -14.65 4.81
N SER A 172 -1.67 -13.51 4.90
CA SER A 172 -2.40 -13.12 6.11
C SER A 172 -3.55 -14.08 6.41
N GLN A 173 -4.32 -14.50 5.41
CA GLN A 173 -5.39 -15.50 5.55
C GLN A 173 -4.85 -16.86 5.98
N THR A 174 -3.73 -17.30 5.42
CA THR A 174 -3.09 -18.57 5.78
C THR A 174 -2.61 -18.56 7.23
N LYS A 175 -1.95 -17.47 7.65
CA LYS A 175 -1.51 -17.30 9.04
C LYS A 175 -2.68 -17.24 10.01
N GLN A 176 -3.79 -16.64 9.63
CA GLN A 176 -5.00 -16.59 10.47
C GLN A 176 -5.64 -17.99 10.63
N LYS A 177 -5.74 -18.76 9.54
CA LYS A 177 -6.21 -20.16 9.58
C LYS A 177 -5.33 -21.04 10.45
N GLN A 178 -4.00 -20.92 10.32
CA GLN A 178 -3.05 -21.66 11.17
C GLN A 178 -3.17 -21.30 12.66
N ARG A 179 -3.36 -20.01 12.97
CA ARG A 179 -3.60 -19.59 14.36
C ARG A 179 -4.88 -20.17 14.93
N GLN A 180 -5.97 -20.19 14.16
CA GLN A 180 -7.24 -20.79 14.59
C GLN A 180 -7.13 -22.30 14.80
N GLN A 181 -6.42 -23.04 13.94
CA GLN A 181 -6.16 -24.46 14.10
C GLN A 181 -5.29 -24.77 15.32
N ASN A 182 -4.26 -23.96 15.56
CA ASN A 182 -3.41 -24.14 16.75
C ASN A 182 -4.14 -23.77 18.05
N TYR A 183 -5.12 -22.88 18.00
CA TYR A 183 -5.92 -22.50 19.18
C TYR A 183 -6.96 -23.56 19.51
N SER A 184 -7.55 -24.26 18.52
CA SER A 184 -8.49 -25.35 18.74
C SER A 184 -7.79 -26.62 19.21
N GLY A 185 -6.53 -26.87 18.84
CA GLY A 185 -5.72 -27.99 19.32
C GLY A 185 -5.23 -27.83 20.77
N LYS A 186 -5.17 -26.63 21.30
CA LYS A 186 -4.73 -26.35 22.68
C LYS A 186 -5.85 -26.33 23.72
N ARG A 187 -7.11 -26.58 23.33
CA ARG A 187 -8.24 -26.61 24.27
C ARG A 187 -8.31 -27.85 25.15
N GLN A 188 -7.37 -28.81 25.05
CA GLN A 188 -7.38 -30.03 25.85
C GLN A 188 -6.38 -30.11 27.01
N THR A 189 -5.67 -29.02 27.26
CA THR A 189 -4.96 -28.92 28.53
C THR A 189 -5.44 -27.68 29.28
N VAL A 190 -6.67 -27.74 29.76
CA VAL A 190 -7.03 -26.97 30.94
C VAL A 190 -6.07 -27.51 32.02
N ARG A 191 -4.98 -26.79 32.25
CA ARG A 191 -4.16 -27.00 33.44
C ARG A 191 -5.13 -26.81 34.59
N GLN A 192 -5.56 -27.94 35.20
CA GLN A 192 -6.25 -27.86 36.48
C GLN A 192 -5.27 -27.18 37.41
N GLU A 193 -5.49 -25.89 37.66
CA GLU A 193 -4.82 -25.19 38.73
C GLU A 193 -5.18 -25.98 39.98
N ARG A 194 -4.21 -26.65 40.57
CA ARG A 194 -4.36 -27.22 41.93
C ARG A 194 -4.67 -26.01 42.79
N LEU A 195 -5.88 -25.96 43.30
CA LEU A 195 -6.25 -25.00 44.33
C LEU A 195 -5.20 -25.08 45.44
N PRO A 196 -4.70 -23.96 45.94
CA PRO A 196 -3.80 -23.97 47.07
C PRO A 196 -4.43 -24.72 48.24
N GLU A 197 -3.63 -25.43 49.05
CA GLU A 197 -4.07 -26.23 50.17
C GLU A 197 -4.99 -25.51 51.19
N TRP A 198 -4.94 -24.18 51.19
CA TRP A 198 -5.84 -23.36 52.02
C TRP A 198 -7.29 -23.31 51.49
N ALA A 199 -7.55 -23.63 50.23
CA ALA A 199 -8.88 -23.63 49.64
C ALA A 199 -9.63 -24.95 49.92
N ASP A 200 -8.92 -26.03 50.31
CA ASP A 200 -9.49 -27.33 50.70
C ASP A 200 -9.70 -27.43 52.22
N GLN A 201 -9.30 -26.42 53.00
CA GLN A 201 -9.66 -26.38 54.41
C GLN A 201 -11.16 -26.09 54.49
N PRO A 202 -11.94 -26.96 55.15
CA PRO A 202 -13.32 -26.60 55.44
C PRO A 202 -13.28 -25.28 56.18
N ASN A 203 -13.91 -24.25 55.65
CA ASN A 203 -14.16 -23.02 56.37
C ASN A 203 -14.83 -23.48 57.69
N ASP A 204 -14.04 -23.47 58.73
CA ASP A 204 -14.59 -23.48 60.07
C ASP A 204 -15.25 -22.12 60.24
N GLU A 205 -16.42 -22.00 59.62
CA GLU A 205 -17.31 -20.89 59.88
C GLU A 205 -17.58 -21.00 61.34
N THR A 206 -16.83 -20.22 62.12
CA THR A 206 -17.23 -19.84 63.46
C THR A 206 -18.62 -19.28 63.29
N LYS A 207 -19.64 -20.18 63.41
CA LYS A 207 -21.03 -19.75 63.48
C LYS A 207 -21.07 -18.80 64.64
N LEU A 208 -21.13 -17.52 64.36
CA LEU A 208 -21.38 -16.48 65.37
C LEU A 208 -22.51 -16.97 66.27
N SER A 209 -22.30 -16.88 67.57
CA SER A 209 -23.38 -17.25 68.48
C SER A 209 -24.62 -16.41 68.17
N PRO A 210 -25.81 -16.90 68.46
CA PRO A 210 -27.05 -16.11 68.20
C PRO A 210 -27.03 -14.71 68.79
N GLU A 211 -26.28 -14.52 69.87
CA GLU A 211 -26.08 -13.22 70.54
C GLU A 211 -25.14 -12.31 69.72
N GLU A 212 -24.06 -12.84 69.14
CA GLU A 212 -23.15 -12.08 68.28
C GLU A 212 -23.78 -11.69 66.94
N GLN A 213 -24.66 -12.56 66.37
CA GLN A 213 -25.44 -12.22 65.19
C GLN A 213 -26.43 -11.07 65.45
N ALA A 214 -27.11 -11.10 66.60
CA ALA A 214 -28.07 -10.10 66.97
C ALA A 214 -27.37 -8.73 67.24
N GLU A 215 -26.14 -8.76 67.81
CA GLU A 215 -25.34 -7.53 68.01
C GLU A 215 -24.84 -6.96 66.65
N LEU A 216 -24.44 -7.80 65.72
CA LEU A 216 -24.01 -7.37 64.38
C LEU A 216 -25.17 -6.79 63.59
N ASP A 217 -26.34 -7.43 63.63
CA ASP A 217 -27.54 -6.93 62.98
C ASP A 217 -27.96 -5.55 63.55
N ARG A 218 -27.84 -5.40 64.85
CA ARG A 218 -28.13 -4.06 65.48
C ARG A 218 -27.17 -2.99 65.04
N GLN A 219 -25.85 -3.31 64.92
CA GLN A 219 -24.85 -2.34 64.44
C GLN A 219 -25.08 -1.99 62.98
N ILE A 220 -25.47 -2.97 62.13
CA ILE A 220 -25.79 -2.70 60.74
C ILE A 220 -27.02 -1.80 60.62
N GLN A 221 -28.09 -2.02 61.44
CA GLN A 221 -29.24 -1.16 61.45
C GLN A 221 -28.95 0.27 61.94
N GLU A 222 -28.14 0.42 62.95
CA GLU A 222 -27.68 1.75 63.41
C GLU A 222 -26.85 2.49 62.34
N PHE A 223 -26.00 1.75 61.61
CA PHE A 223 -25.24 2.36 60.53
C PHE A 223 -26.12 2.78 59.35
N LEU A 224 -27.11 1.98 58.98
CA LEU A 224 -28.06 2.33 57.90
C LEU A 224 -28.95 3.48 58.31
N ASN A 225 -29.30 3.63 59.57
CA ASN A 225 -30.10 4.77 60.07
C ASN A 225 -29.30 6.09 60.20
N GLN A 226 -27.98 6.02 60.38
CA GLN A 226 -27.13 7.21 60.43
C GLN A 226 -26.74 7.72 59.04
N GLY A 227 -26.88 6.86 57.95
CA GLY A 227 -26.55 7.24 56.56
C GLY A 227 -27.68 7.87 55.78
N GLY A 228 -28.86 8.08 56.36
CA GLY A 228 -30.08 8.55 55.68
C GLY A 228 -30.35 10.06 55.73
N ASP A 229 -29.50 10.88 56.34
CA ASP A 229 -29.68 12.32 56.45
C ASP A 229 -28.46 13.10 55.89
N GLN A 230 -28.34 13.09 54.53
CA GLN A 230 -27.67 14.17 53.79
C GLN A 230 -28.21 14.28 52.39
#